data_100ac5f1e7a41119d6f68fe45d660334
#
_entry.id   100ac5f1e7a41119d6f68fe45d660334
#
_cell.length_a   1.000
_cell.length_b   1.000
_cell.length_c   1.000
_cell.angle_alpha   90.00
_cell.angle_beta   90.00
_cell.angle_gamma   90.00
#
_symmetry.space_group_name_H-M   'P 1'
#
loop_
_entity.id
_entity.type
_entity.pdbx_description
1 polymer ?
#
loop_
_entity_poly.entity_id
_entity_poly.type
_entity_poly.pdbx_seq_one_letter_code
_entity_poly.pdbx_strand_id
1 'polypeptide(L)'
;LKRLAWRIGIALAMLAAIRWTHLAESLTVYFPSRAPFLTPAGAEDVTFTTRDGVTLHGWFVRAAHAQPGEKRPAILHTHGNAGNIADHLAFSSHFADAGFHIFIFDYRGYGKSDPCRLITRDDLITDAHAALDTLVAREDVDRENIGIYGVSLGGVPALAVASQRPVIKAVCTVSAFASFPRIAHDVLPVLGPLLMPTDDSNLDAAESLRVPYLIVHGENDEIIPASHATMLEQAAADSGVSVRRTMIPGGDHNGIMDHAAARDATIAFFRQHLLRAP
;
A
#
# COMPACT_ATOMS: atom_id res chain seq x y z
N LEU A 1 22.76 0.62 -43.46
CA LEU A 1 21.34 0.37 -43.13
C LEU A 1 21.16 -0.96 -42.39
N LYS A 2 21.62 -2.13 -42.88
CA LYS A 2 21.45 -3.45 -42.20
C LYS A 2 22.07 -3.50 -40.79
N ARG A 3 23.28 -2.92 -40.58
CA ARG A 3 23.94 -2.87 -39.26
C ARG A 3 23.19 -1.94 -38.26
N LEU A 4 22.61 -0.85 -38.76
CA LEU A 4 21.81 0.05 -37.91
C LEU A 4 20.50 -0.61 -37.52
N ALA A 5 19.80 -1.21 -38.47
CA ALA A 5 18.56 -1.95 -38.20
C ALA A 5 18.78 -3.10 -37.19
N TRP A 6 19.89 -3.82 -37.29
CA TRP A 6 20.26 -4.89 -36.33
C TRP A 6 20.53 -4.33 -34.93
N ARG A 7 21.25 -3.20 -34.80
CA ARG A 7 21.49 -2.54 -33.50
C ARG A 7 20.19 -2.03 -32.87
N ILE A 8 19.30 -1.46 -33.65
CA ILE A 8 17.97 -1.04 -33.18
C ILE A 8 17.17 -2.26 -32.71
N GLY A 9 17.18 -3.35 -33.46
CA GLY A 9 16.50 -4.60 -33.06
C GLY A 9 17.00 -5.15 -31.74
N ILE A 10 18.33 -5.15 -31.52
CA ILE A 10 18.89 -5.56 -30.21
C ILE A 10 18.47 -4.61 -29.10
N ALA A 11 18.52 -3.29 -29.29
CA ALA A 11 18.13 -2.33 -28.29
C ALA A 11 16.65 -2.49 -27.90
N LEU A 12 15.76 -2.70 -28.87
CA LEU A 12 14.35 -2.97 -28.63
C LEU A 12 14.12 -4.30 -27.89
N ALA A 13 14.87 -5.35 -28.26
CA ALA A 13 14.78 -6.64 -27.56
C ALA A 13 15.29 -6.54 -26.12
N MET A 14 16.38 -5.79 -25.86
CA MET A 14 16.86 -5.52 -24.51
C MET A 14 15.85 -4.73 -23.69
N LEU A 15 15.25 -3.69 -24.26
CA LEU A 15 14.22 -2.90 -23.59
C LEU A 15 12.99 -3.78 -23.24
N ALA A 16 12.55 -4.60 -24.20
CA ALA A 16 11.47 -5.55 -23.96
C ALA A 16 11.81 -6.56 -22.84
N ALA A 17 13.04 -7.06 -22.82
CA ALA A 17 13.51 -7.97 -21.77
C ALA A 17 13.55 -7.27 -20.39
N ILE A 18 14.05 -6.05 -20.30
CA ILE A 18 14.08 -5.25 -19.06
C ILE A 18 12.65 -5.06 -18.51
N ARG A 19 11.71 -4.74 -19.38
CA ARG A 19 10.29 -4.56 -19.00
C ARG A 19 9.66 -5.87 -18.56
N TRP A 20 9.83 -6.94 -19.33
CA TRP A 20 9.26 -8.25 -19.03
C TRP A 20 9.77 -8.80 -17.70
N THR A 21 11.06 -8.64 -17.42
CA THR A 21 11.65 -9.15 -16.19
C THR A 21 11.41 -8.26 -14.97
N HIS A 22 10.70 -7.14 -15.11
CA HIS A 22 10.52 -6.13 -14.06
C HIS A 22 11.84 -5.63 -13.45
N LEU A 23 12.95 -5.78 -14.19
CA LEU A 23 14.28 -5.50 -13.66
C LEU A 23 14.47 -4.02 -13.31
N ALA A 24 13.97 -3.11 -14.15
CA ALA A 24 14.05 -1.68 -13.87
C ALA A 24 13.24 -1.32 -12.63
N GLU A 25 12.01 -1.81 -12.53
CA GLU A 25 11.15 -1.65 -11.36
C GLU A 25 11.87 -2.11 -10.09
N SER A 26 12.37 -3.36 -10.10
CA SER A 26 13.03 -3.97 -8.95
C SER A 26 14.30 -3.23 -8.49
N LEU A 27 15.06 -2.64 -9.43
CA LEU A 27 16.31 -1.94 -9.11
C LEU A 27 16.12 -0.46 -8.77
N THR A 28 14.99 0.14 -9.13
CA THR A 28 14.81 1.60 -9.02
C THR A 28 13.66 2.04 -8.13
N VAL A 29 12.73 1.13 -7.82
CA VAL A 29 11.52 1.49 -7.06
C VAL A 29 11.64 1.10 -5.59
N TYR A 30 12.18 -0.07 -5.26
CA TYR A 30 12.14 -0.61 -3.91
C TYR A 30 13.44 -0.35 -3.14
N PHE A 31 13.32 0.26 -1.95
CA PHE A 31 14.46 0.61 -1.08
C PHE A 31 14.32 -0.02 0.31
N PRO A 32 14.36 -1.35 0.42
CA PRO A 32 14.18 -2.03 1.69
C PRO A 32 15.33 -1.77 2.66
N SER A 33 15.02 -1.54 3.93
CA SER A 33 15.98 -1.53 5.04
C SER A 33 15.80 -2.79 5.89
N ARG A 34 16.89 -3.46 6.16
CA ARG A 34 16.99 -4.57 7.12
C ARG A 34 17.73 -4.15 8.40
N ALA A 35 17.80 -2.84 8.66
CA ALA A 35 18.36 -2.31 9.91
C ALA A 35 17.60 -2.93 11.10
N PRO A 36 18.31 -3.35 12.16
CA PRO A 36 17.69 -3.92 13.34
C PRO A 36 16.75 -2.91 14.02
N PHE A 37 15.60 -3.40 14.47
CA PHE A 37 14.64 -2.62 15.25
C PHE A 37 14.00 -3.48 16.34
N LEU A 38 13.49 -2.81 17.37
CA LEU A 38 12.80 -3.44 18.48
C LEU A 38 11.29 -3.38 18.26
N THR A 39 10.61 -4.42 18.71
CA THR A 39 9.15 -4.42 18.76
C THR A 39 8.68 -3.38 19.76
N PRO A 40 7.83 -2.43 19.37
CA PRO A 40 7.34 -1.41 20.30
C PRO A 40 6.46 -2.03 21.39
N ALA A 41 6.44 -1.39 22.55
CA ALA A 41 5.60 -1.83 23.66
C ALA A 41 4.13 -1.88 23.22
N GLY A 42 3.45 -2.98 23.52
CA GLY A 42 2.05 -3.19 23.15
C GLY A 42 1.82 -3.80 21.77
N ALA A 43 2.87 -3.95 20.95
CA ALA A 43 2.79 -4.70 19.70
C ALA A 43 3.20 -6.17 19.92
N GLU A 44 2.57 -7.06 19.17
CA GLU A 44 2.85 -8.49 19.12
C GLU A 44 3.61 -8.79 17.82
N ASP A 45 4.80 -9.43 17.91
CA ASP A 45 5.51 -9.94 16.75
C ASP A 45 4.73 -11.11 16.15
N VAL A 46 4.44 -11.03 14.87
CA VAL A 46 3.72 -12.06 14.11
C VAL A 46 4.59 -12.52 12.95
N THR A 47 4.78 -13.83 12.83
CA THR A 47 5.46 -14.45 11.69
C THR A 47 4.47 -15.30 10.91
N PHE A 48 4.45 -15.18 9.60
CA PHE A 48 3.52 -15.89 8.73
C PHE A 48 4.15 -16.19 7.37
N THR A 49 3.55 -17.07 6.60
CA THR A 49 4.13 -17.54 5.34
C THR A 49 3.20 -17.25 4.18
N THR A 50 3.75 -16.77 3.08
CA THR A 50 3.04 -16.56 1.82
C THR A 50 2.78 -17.89 1.10
N ARG A 51 1.88 -17.89 0.12
CA ARG A 51 1.57 -19.07 -0.72
C ARG A 51 2.77 -19.63 -1.49
N ASP A 52 3.76 -18.78 -1.78
CA ASP A 52 5.00 -19.12 -2.47
C ASP A 52 6.16 -19.43 -1.52
N GLY A 53 5.87 -19.55 -0.21
CA GLY A 53 6.78 -20.07 0.79
C GLY A 53 7.72 -19.04 1.43
N VAL A 54 7.50 -17.75 1.20
CA VAL A 54 8.29 -16.67 1.81
C VAL A 54 7.78 -16.41 3.25
N THR A 55 8.70 -16.35 4.21
CA THR A 55 8.37 -16.01 5.60
C THR A 55 8.37 -14.49 5.77
N LEU A 56 7.26 -13.96 6.26
CA LEU A 56 7.09 -12.54 6.53
C LEU A 56 6.96 -12.28 8.03
N HIS A 57 7.33 -11.08 8.41
CA HIS A 57 7.23 -10.55 9.77
C HIS A 57 6.28 -9.36 9.79
N GLY A 58 5.54 -9.22 10.86
CA GLY A 58 4.67 -8.06 11.09
C GLY A 58 4.43 -7.80 12.56
N TRP A 59 3.75 -6.69 12.83
CA TRP A 59 3.28 -6.31 14.15
C TRP A 59 1.77 -6.25 14.19
N PHE A 60 1.20 -6.93 15.17
CA PHE A 60 -0.20 -6.74 15.50
C PHE A 60 -0.30 -5.81 16.72
N VAL A 61 -0.94 -4.67 16.55
CA VAL A 61 -1.16 -3.67 17.58
C VAL A 61 -2.64 -3.70 17.97
N ARG A 62 -2.92 -3.94 19.24
CA ARG A 62 -4.30 -3.99 19.72
C ARG A 62 -4.90 -2.59 19.82
N ALA A 63 -6.21 -2.50 19.57
CA ALA A 63 -6.99 -1.30 19.87
C ALA A 63 -6.83 -0.92 21.33
N ALA A 64 -6.70 0.36 21.62
CA ALA A 64 -6.67 0.86 22.97
C ALA A 64 -7.94 0.42 23.73
N HIS A 65 -7.76 0.02 24.98
CA HIS A 65 -8.85 -0.45 25.86
C HIS A 65 -9.58 -1.72 25.39
N ALA A 66 -9.06 -2.45 24.39
CA ALA A 66 -9.62 -3.75 24.02
C ALA A 66 -9.42 -4.75 25.16
N GLN A 67 -10.49 -5.45 25.56
CA GLN A 67 -10.42 -6.50 26.56
C GLN A 67 -9.84 -7.79 25.94
N PRO A 68 -9.20 -8.64 26.75
CA PRO A 68 -8.74 -9.95 26.27
C PRO A 68 -9.88 -10.75 25.63
N GLY A 69 -9.68 -11.20 24.39
CA GLY A 69 -10.68 -11.96 23.64
C GLY A 69 -11.81 -11.16 23.03
N GLU A 70 -11.83 -9.86 23.21
CA GLU A 70 -12.79 -8.97 22.58
C GLU A 70 -12.49 -8.82 21.09
N LYS A 71 -13.48 -9.13 20.24
CA LYS A 71 -13.36 -8.92 18.80
C LYS A 71 -13.51 -7.44 18.45
N ARG A 72 -12.52 -6.93 17.76
CA ARG A 72 -12.52 -5.53 17.27
C ARG A 72 -12.32 -5.48 15.76
N PRO A 73 -12.86 -4.45 15.09
CA PRO A 73 -12.52 -4.14 13.72
C PRO A 73 -11.01 -3.96 13.57
N ALA A 74 -10.47 -4.30 12.41
CA ALA A 74 -9.05 -4.24 12.18
C ALA A 74 -8.70 -3.51 10.87
N ILE A 75 -7.52 -2.91 10.85
CA ILE A 75 -6.95 -2.23 9.68
C ILE A 75 -5.64 -2.94 9.31
N LEU A 76 -5.59 -3.48 8.09
CA LEU A 76 -4.35 -3.93 7.49
C LEU A 76 -3.60 -2.73 6.94
N HIS A 77 -2.40 -2.47 7.43
CA HIS A 77 -1.55 -1.39 6.95
C HIS A 77 -0.48 -1.94 5.99
N THR A 78 -0.55 -1.54 4.75
CA THR A 78 0.46 -1.74 3.72
C THR A 78 1.34 -0.49 3.66
N HIS A 79 2.60 -0.63 4.11
CA HIS A 79 3.49 0.51 4.33
C HIS A 79 4.10 1.08 3.04
N GLY A 80 4.66 2.27 3.14
CA GLY A 80 5.32 2.98 2.05
C GLY A 80 6.68 2.38 1.66
N ASN A 81 7.32 3.02 0.68
CA ASN A 81 8.66 2.63 0.26
C ASN A 81 9.72 3.06 1.28
N ALA A 82 10.90 2.47 1.15
CA ALA A 82 12.07 2.66 2.02
C ALA A 82 11.84 2.21 3.48
N GLY A 83 12.92 2.02 4.23
CA GLY A 83 12.83 1.64 5.63
C GLY A 83 12.27 0.23 5.88
N ASN A 84 11.49 0.11 6.94
CA ASN A 84 10.77 -1.09 7.39
C ASN A 84 9.59 -0.68 8.28
N ILE A 85 8.86 -1.63 8.86
CA ILE A 85 7.65 -1.33 9.66
C ILE A 85 7.91 -0.42 10.87
N ALA A 86 9.13 -0.35 11.40
CA ALA A 86 9.45 0.55 12.50
C ALA A 86 9.41 2.02 12.07
N ASP A 87 9.76 2.31 10.83
CA ASP A 87 9.71 3.65 10.26
C ASP A 87 8.26 4.05 9.88
N HIS A 88 7.38 3.07 9.68
CA HIS A 88 6.04 3.30 9.13
C HIS A 88 4.89 3.17 10.12
N LEU A 89 5.09 2.58 11.31
CA LEU A 89 4.00 2.41 12.27
C LEU A 89 3.32 3.73 12.66
N ALA A 90 4.08 4.83 12.72
CA ALA A 90 3.54 6.15 13.06
C ALA A 90 2.41 6.61 12.12
N PHE A 91 2.43 6.17 10.86
CA PHE A 91 1.36 6.49 9.89
C PHE A 91 -0.01 5.89 10.23
N SER A 92 -0.06 4.86 11.08
CA SER A 92 -1.31 4.18 11.43
C SER A 92 -1.58 4.05 12.93
N SER A 93 -0.61 4.38 13.80
CA SER A 93 -0.75 4.19 15.27
C SER A 93 -1.99 4.86 15.87
N HIS A 94 -2.44 5.97 15.30
CA HIS A 94 -3.65 6.69 15.70
C HIS A 94 -4.96 5.88 15.58
N PHE A 95 -4.97 4.82 14.76
CA PHE A 95 -6.12 3.93 14.66
C PHE A 95 -6.32 3.07 15.92
N ALA A 96 -5.24 2.76 16.66
CA ALA A 96 -5.36 2.02 17.91
C ALA A 96 -6.19 2.80 18.95
N ASP A 97 -5.94 4.10 19.08
CA ASP A 97 -6.72 5.00 19.95
C ASP A 97 -8.15 5.21 19.43
N ALA A 98 -8.34 5.07 18.14
CA ALA A 98 -9.65 5.15 17.52
C ALA A 98 -10.51 3.89 17.66
N GLY A 99 -9.95 2.80 18.25
CA GLY A 99 -10.65 1.55 18.56
C GLY A 99 -10.47 0.42 17.56
N PHE A 100 -9.47 0.52 16.65
CA PHE A 100 -9.15 -0.50 15.65
C PHE A 100 -7.90 -1.28 16.03
N HIS A 101 -7.90 -2.58 15.80
CA HIS A 101 -6.64 -3.32 15.71
C HIS A 101 -5.89 -2.91 14.45
N ILE A 102 -4.56 -2.95 14.50
CA ILE A 102 -3.70 -2.64 13.36
C ILE A 102 -2.82 -3.85 13.11
N PHE A 103 -2.71 -4.26 11.84
CA PHE A 103 -1.70 -5.21 11.41
C PHE A 103 -0.84 -4.56 10.33
N ILE A 104 0.42 -4.30 10.66
CA ILE A 104 1.45 -3.80 9.74
C ILE A 104 2.52 -4.89 9.57
N PHE A 105 3.05 -5.07 8.37
CA PHE A 105 4.02 -6.13 8.09
C PHE A 105 5.11 -5.65 7.14
N ASP A 106 6.31 -6.22 7.28
CA ASP A 106 7.42 -6.06 6.36
C ASP A 106 7.17 -6.89 5.09
N TYR A 107 7.20 -6.27 3.91
CA TYR A 107 7.22 -7.04 2.66
C TYR A 107 8.48 -7.89 2.58
N ARG A 108 8.48 -8.90 1.69
CA ARG A 108 9.72 -9.63 1.37
C ARG A 108 10.87 -8.68 1.04
N GLY A 109 12.05 -8.96 1.55
CA GLY A 109 13.23 -8.08 1.42
C GLY A 109 13.30 -6.99 2.49
N TYR A 110 12.19 -6.57 3.10
CA TYR A 110 12.14 -5.53 4.13
C TYR A 110 12.27 -6.11 5.54
N GLY A 111 12.80 -5.30 6.45
CA GLY A 111 12.83 -5.54 7.89
C GLY A 111 13.30 -6.93 8.30
N LYS A 112 12.44 -7.66 9.02
CA LYS A 112 12.69 -9.02 9.50
C LYS A 112 12.14 -10.11 8.57
N SER A 113 11.42 -9.76 7.50
CA SER A 113 10.94 -10.71 6.48
C SER A 113 12.08 -11.35 5.71
N ASP A 114 11.84 -12.49 5.07
CA ASP A 114 12.84 -13.20 4.27
C ASP A 114 13.46 -12.29 3.20
N PRO A 115 14.77 -12.42 2.93
CA PRO A 115 15.45 -11.61 1.93
C PRO A 115 14.91 -11.90 0.52
N CYS A 116 14.76 -10.84 -0.27
CA CYS A 116 14.44 -10.93 -1.68
C CYS A 116 15.41 -10.07 -2.50
N ARG A 117 15.91 -10.58 -3.61
CA ARG A 117 16.88 -9.85 -4.44
C ARG A 117 16.21 -8.94 -5.47
N LEU A 118 15.10 -9.39 -6.01
CA LEU A 118 14.35 -8.70 -7.04
C LEU A 118 12.89 -8.67 -6.58
N ILE A 119 12.50 -7.54 -6.04
CA ILE A 119 11.12 -7.30 -5.57
C ILE A 119 10.31 -6.77 -6.74
N THR A 120 9.09 -7.26 -6.87
CA THR A 120 8.12 -6.77 -7.85
C THR A 120 6.83 -6.36 -7.15
N ARG A 121 5.97 -5.61 -7.81
CA ARG A 121 4.64 -5.29 -7.28
C ARG A 121 3.79 -6.53 -7.01
N ASP A 122 3.92 -7.59 -7.84
CA ASP A 122 3.18 -8.84 -7.65
C ASP A 122 3.60 -9.55 -6.36
N ASP A 123 4.88 -9.38 -5.98
CA ASP A 123 5.38 -9.83 -4.68
C ASP A 123 4.71 -9.08 -3.53
N LEU A 124 4.61 -7.73 -3.61
CA LEU A 124 3.95 -6.92 -2.59
C LEU A 124 2.46 -7.30 -2.44
N ILE A 125 1.79 -7.55 -3.57
CA ILE A 125 0.38 -7.98 -3.58
C ILE A 125 0.25 -9.37 -2.95
N THR A 126 1.14 -10.31 -3.29
CA THR A 126 1.17 -11.65 -2.71
C THR A 126 1.39 -11.60 -1.19
N ASP A 127 2.32 -10.78 -0.75
CA ASP A 127 2.63 -10.57 0.67
C ASP A 127 1.42 -9.98 1.42
N ALA A 128 0.75 -8.99 0.82
CA ALA A 128 -0.43 -8.38 1.42
C ALA A 128 -1.63 -9.34 1.51
N HIS A 129 -1.81 -10.25 0.54
CA HIS A 129 -2.80 -11.31 0.64
C HIS A 129 -2.53 -12.24 1.83
N ALA A 130 -1.27 -12.67 2.02
CA ALA A 130 -0.89 -13.51 3.15
C ALA A 130 -1.08 -12.79 4.49
N ALA A 131 -0.77 -11.50 4.55
CA ALA A 131 -1.00 -10.67 5.72
C ALA A 131 -2.51 -10.55 6.04
N LEU A 132 -3.35 -10.35 5.01
CA LEU A 132 -4.81 -10.34 5.19
C LEU A 132 -5.32 -11.69 5.71
N ASP A 133 -4.86 -12.81 5.15
CA ASP A 133 -5.27 -14.14 5.58
C ASP A 133 -4.88 -14.39 7.04
N THR A 134 -3.68 -13.94 7.44
CA THR A 134 -3.21 -13.97 8.82
C THR A 134 -4.10 -13.15 9.74
N LEU A 135 -4.47 -11.94 9.33
CA LEU A 135 -5.35 -11.05 10.09
C LEU A 135 -6.75 -11.65 10.26
N VAL A 136 -7.32 -12.19 9.17
CA VAL A 136 -8.64 -12.84 9.17
C VAL A 136 -8.66 -14.09 10.06
N ALA A 137 -7.55 -14.80 10.20
CA ALA A 137 -7.45 -16.00 11.02
C ALA A 137 -7.47 -15.72 12.54
N ARG A 138 -7.23 -14.49 12.97
CA ARG A 138 -7.17 -14.14 14.39
C ARG A 138 -8.55 -14.21 15.06
N GLU A 139 -8.58 -14.74 16.26
CA GLU A 139 -9.82 -14.87 17.06
C GLU A 139 -10.32 -13.53 17.61
N ASP A 140 -9.38 -12.58 17.87
CA ASP A 140 -9.66 -11.24 18.40
C ASP A 140 -10.03 -10.22 17.31
N VAL A 141 -10.08 -10.61 16.03
CA VAL A 141 -10.47 -9.76 14.91
C VAL A 141 -11.92 -9.99 14.51
N ASP A 142 -12.68 -8.90 14.37
CA ASP A 142 -14.00 -8.92 13.76
C ASP A 142 -13.84 -8.98 12.22
N ARG A 143 -14.01 -10.18 11.68
CA ARG A 143 -13.84 -10.49 10.24
C ARG A 143 -14.83 -9.75 9.33
N GLU A 144 -15.97 -9.32 9.88
CA GLU A 144 -16.97 -8.58 9.10
C GLU A 144 -16.61 -7.09 8.96
N ASN A 145 -15.57 -6.64 9.68
CA ASN A 145 -15.20 -5.24 9.78
C ASN A 145 -13.69 -5.04 9.64
N ILE A 146 -13.15 -5.40 8.46
CA ILE A 146 -11.72 -5.23 8.12
C ILE A 146 -11.58 -4.15 7.05
N GLY A 147 -10.70 -3.16 7.33
CA GLY A 147 -10.26 -2.15 6.38
C GLY A 147 -8.83 -2.38 5.91
N ILE A 148 -8.46 -1.73 4.82
CA ILE A 148 -7.07 -1.70 4.36
C ILE A 148 -6.62 -0.26 4.16
N TYR A 149 -5.40 0.03 4.61
CA TYR A 149 -4.79 1.36 4.63
C TYR A 149 -3.42 1.29 3.97
N GLY A 150 -3.25 1.98 2.83
CA GLY A 150 -2.01 1.98 2.07
C GLY A 150 -1.36 3.36 2.02
N VAL A 151 -0.06 3.43 2.33
CA VAL A 151 0.71 4.68 2.28
C VAL A 151 1.68 4.63 1.11
N SER A 152 1.65 5.64 0.23
CA SER A 152 2.59 5.75 -0.89
C SER A 152 2.64 4.47 -1.73
N LEU A 153 3.78 3.78 -1.81
CA LEU A 153 3.94 2.46 -2.44
C LEU A 153 2.91 1.44 -1.92
N GLY A 154 2.55 1.50 -0.64
CA GLY A 154 1.56 0.62 -0.04
C GLY A 154 0.15 0.76 -0.64
N GLY A 155 -0.13 1.83 -1.38
CA GLY A 155 -1.35 1.97 -2.17
C GLY A 155 -1.51 0.86 -3.23
N VAL A 156 -0.40 0.33 -3.77
CA VAL A 156 -0.40 -0.76 -4.76
C VAL A 156 -1.06 -2.03 -4.21
N PRO A 157 -0.52 -2.66 -3.15
CA PRO A 157 -1.14 -3.84 -2.59
C PRO A 157 -2.49 -3.53 -1.91
N ALA A 158 -2.69 -2.31 -1.36
CA ALA A 158 -3.97 -1.96 -0.75
C ALA A 158 -5.12 -2.01 -1.76
N LEU A 159 -4.99 -1.35 -2.90
CA LEU A 159 -6.00 -1.33 -3.95
C LEU A 159 -6.20 -2.71 -4.57
N ALA A 160 -5.11 -3.43 -4.87
CA ALA A 160 -5.18 -4.77 -5.44
C ALA A 160 -5.94 -5.75 -4.51
N VAL A 161 -5.59 -5.75 -3.22
CA VAL A 161 -6.27 -6.61 -2.23
C VAL A 161 -7.74 -6.20 -2.05
N ALA A 162 -8.03 -4.89 -1.96
CA ALA A 162 -9.40 -4.40 -1.77
C ALA A 162 -10.32 -4.77 -2.96
N SER A 163 -9.80 -4.73 -4.19
CA SER A 163 -10.56 -5.10 -5.39
C SER A 163 -10.83 -6.61 -5.52
N GLN A 164 -9.99 -7.45 -4.91
CA GLN A 164 -10.03 -8.91 -5.05
C GLN A 164 -10.62 -9.64 -3.83
N ARG A 165 -10.67 -9.01 -2.65
CA ARG A 165 -11.01 -9.69 -1.40
C ARG A 165 -12.26 -9.09 -0.74
N PRO A 166 -13.42 -9.74 -0.86
CA PRO A 166 -14.71 -9.26 -0.33
C PRO A 166 -14.75 -9.07 1.19
N VAL A 167 -13.79 -9.64 1.92
CA VAL A 167 -13.65 -9.45 3.37
C VAL A 167 -13.24 -8.01 3.72
N ILE A 168 -12.55 -7.31 2.82
CA ILE A 168 -12.27 -5.88 2.96
C ILE A 168 -13.58 -5.10 2.79
N LYS A 169 -13.86 -4.16 3.71
CA LYS A 169 -15.08 -3.35 3.73
C LYS A 169 -14.83 -1.88 3.38
N ALA A 170 -13.60 -1.41 3.48
CA ALA A 170 -13.22 -0.06 3.14
C ALA A 170 -11.72 0.00 2.81
N VAL A 171 -11.34 0.85 1.86
CA VAL A 171 -9.95 1.09 1.52
C VAL A 171 -9.62 2.58 1.65
N CYS A 172 -8.44 2.88 2.20
CA CYS A 172 -7.91 4.23 2.26
C CYS A 172 -6.47 4.24 1.75
N THR A 173 -6.14 5.21 0.88
CA THR A 173 -4.75 5.45 0.48
C THR A 173 -4.30 6.84 0.86
N VAL A 174 -3.05 6.97 1.27
CA VAL A 174 -2.40 8.24 1.61
C VAL A 174 -1.19 8.44 0.72
N SER A 175 -1.13 9.57 0.02
CA SER A 175 -0.02 9.93 -0.88
C SER A 175 0.33 8.82 -1.87
N ALA A 176 -0.66 8.09 -2.40
CA ALA A 176 -0.46 7.00 -3.34
C ALA A 176 -0.39 7.49 -4.78
N PHE A 177 0.35 6.76 -5.62
CA PHE A 177 0.45 7.08 -7.04
C PHE A 177 -0.55 6.26 -7.88
N ALA A 178 -0.90 6.80 -9.06
CA ALA A 178 -1.89 6.21 -9.95
C ALA A 178 -1.37 4.97 -10.69
N SER A 179 -0.13 5.02 -11.21
CA SER A 179 0.51 3.87 -11.85
C SER A 179 2.03 4.03 -11.89
N PHE A 180 2.77 2.92 -12.06
CA PHE A 180 4.22 2.94 -12.22
C PHE A 180 4.69 3.73 -13.45
N PRO A 181 4.08 3.60 -14.65
CA PRO A 181 4.45 4.42 -15.77
C PRO A 181 4.24 5.92 -15.53
N ARG A 182 3.20 6.30 -14.79
CA ARG A 182 2.91 7.70 -14.48
C ARG A 182 3.92 8.31 -13.54
N ILE A 183 4.19 7.67 -12.40
CA ILE A 183 5.20 8.18 -11.47
C ILE A 183 6.59 8.19 -12.11
N ALA A 184 6.92 7.19 -12.95
CA ALA A 184 8.17 7.17 -13.69
C ALA A 184 8.26 8.31 -14.72
N HIS A 185 7.13 8.69 -15.33
CA HIS A 185 7.07 9.87 -16.22
C HIS A 185 7.36 11.17 -15.43
N ASP A 186 6.84 11.31 -14.22
CA ASP A 186 7.05 12.52 -13.42
C ASP A 186 8.50 12.66 -12.99
N VAL A 187 9.20 11.54 -12.74
CA VAL A 187 10.63 11.51 -12.40
C VAL A 187 11.52 11.67 -13.67
N LEU A 188 11.19 10.97 -14.75
CA LEU A 188 11.98 10.94 -15.98
C LEU A 188 11.04 10.84 -17.21
N PRO A 189 10.58 11.99 -17.75
CA PRO A 189 9.43 12.07 -18.65
C PRO A 189 9.46 11.18 -19.90
N VAL A 190 10.63 10.93 -20.49
CA VAL A 190 10.75 10.15 -21.73
C VAL A 190 11.15 8.70 -21.46
N LEU A 191 12.19 8.51 -20.65
CA LEU A 191 12.75 7.17 -20.43
C LEU A 191 12.03 6.40 -19.34
N GLY A 192 11.49 7.07 -18.32
CA GLY A 192 10.82 6.43 -17.19
C GLY A 192 9.72 5.46 -17.64
N PRO A 193 8.70 5.90 -18.36
CA PRO A 193 7.63 5.02 -18.83
C PRO A 193 8.10 3.88 -19.74
N LEU A 194 9.20 4.09 -20.47
CA LEU A 194 9.78 3.04 -21.33
C LEU A 194 10.43 1.89 -20.54
N LEU A 195 10.86 2.14 -19.32
CA LEU A 195 11.54 1.17 -18.46
C LEU A 195 10.57 0.42 -17.53
N MET A 196 9.42 1.04 -17.21
CA MET A 196 8.43 0.45 -16.31
C MET A 196 7.49 -0.52 -17.04
N PRO A 197 6.89 -1.48 -16.32
CA PRO A 197 5.78 -2.27 -16.83
C PRO A 197 4.65 -1.38 -17.39
N THR A 198 3.92 -1.87 -18.40
CA THR A 198 2.93 -1.06 -19.11
C THR A 198 1.56 -1.02 -18.49
N ASP A 199 1.30 -1.82 -17.47
CA ASP A 199 -0.01 -1.91 -16.85
C ASP A 199 -0.23 -0.76 -15.86
N ASP A 200 -1.45 -0.30 -15.82
CA ASP A 200 -1.93 0.76 -14.93
C ASP A 200 -2.57 0.13 -13.66
N SER A 201 -1.89 -0.84 -13.06
CA SER A 201 -2.42 -1.73 -12.03
C SER A 201 -3.19 -1.04 -10.88
N ASN A 202 -2.79 0.16 -10.46
CA ASN A 202 -3.52 0.90 -9.42
C ASN A 202 -4.82 1.51 -9.96
N LEU A 203 -4.81 1.99 -11.21
CA LEU A 203 -6.02 2.49 -11.87
C LEU A 203 -6.99 1.34 -12.12
N ASP A 204 -6.52 0.21 -12.69
CA ASP A 204 -7.33 -0.97 -12.94
C ASP A 204 -7.93 -1.53 -11.65
N ALA A 205 -7.15 -1.55 -10.56
CA ALA A 205 -7.62 -1.96 -9.25
C ALA A 205 -8.68 -0.99 -8.68
N ALA A 206 -8.48 0.33 -8.87
CA ALA A 206 -9.43 1.36 -8.44
C ALA A 206 -10.76 1.24 -9.20
N GLU A 207 -10.73 1.03 -10.52
CA GLU A 207 -11.91 0.76 -11.36
C GLU A 207 -12.64 -0.52 -10.95
N SER A 208 -11.92 -1.48 -10.38
CA SER A 208 -12.46 -2.77 -9.96
C SER A 208 -12.98 -2.80 -8.53
N LEU A 209 -12.86 -1.70 -7.77
CA LEU A 209 -13.31 -1.62 -6.39
C LEU A 209 -14.81 -1.92 -6.24
N ARG A 210 -15.18 -2.52 -5.11
CA ARG A 210 -16.58 -2.80 -4.72
C ARG A 210 -16.88 -2.29 -3.30
N VAL A 211 -15.96 -1.52 -2.74
CA VAL A 211 -16.02 -1.00 -1.37
C VAL A 211 -15.72 0.50 -1.37
N PRO A 212 -16.19 1.26 -0.36
CA PRO A 212 -15.88 2.67 -0.24
C PRO A 212 -14.37 2.94 -0.24
N TYR A 213 -13.97 4.03 -0.88
CA TYR A 213 -12.58 4.43 -1.04
C TYR A 213 -12.35 5.87 -0.56
N LEU A 214 -11.36 6.06 0.32
CA LEU A 214 -10.85 7.37 0.72
C LEU A 214 -9.44 7.56 0.17
N ILE A 215 -9.23 8.69 -0.51
CA ILE A 215 -7.94 9.18 -0.97
C ILE A 215 -7.55 10.37 -0.11
N VAL A 216 -6.41 10.31 0.58
CA VAL A 216 -5.82 11.44 1.29
C VAL A 216 -4.52 11.82 0.62
N HIS A 217 -4.32 13.10 0.29
CA HIS A 217 -3.12 13.54 -0.43
C HIS A 217 -2.71 14.94 -0.01
N GLY A 218 -1.42 15.19 0.06
CA GLY A 218 -0.86 16.51 0.38
C GLY A 218 -0.88 17.45 -0.84
N GLU A 219 -1.23 18.71 -0.66
CA GLU A 219 -1.16 19.70 -1.75
C GLU A 219 0.29 20.01 -2.15
N ASN A 220 1.22 19.87 -1.19
CA ASN A 220 2.64 20.13 -1.38
C ASN A 220 3.47 18.84 -1.47
N ASP A 221 2.86 17.73 -1.88
CA ASP A 221 3.57 16.47 -2.09
C ASP A 221 4.51 16.59 -3.30
N GLU A 222 5.81 16.71 -3.02
CA GLU A 222 6.87 16.87 -4.02
C GLU A 222 7.37 15.53 -4.59
N ILE A 223 6.99 14.41 -3.95
CA ILE A 223 7.38 13.06 -4.37
C ILE A 223 6.35 12.47 -5.32
N ILE A 224 5.07 12.55 -4.94
CA ILE A 224 3.95 12.09 -5.75
C ILE A 224 3.01 13.26 -5.99
N PRO A 225 3.01 13.84 -7.21
CA PRO A 225 2.16 14.98 -7.52
C PRO A 225 0.67 14.73 -7.23
N ALA A 226 -0.03 15.75 -6.75
CA ALA A 226 -1.45 15.67 -6.39
C ALA A 226 -2.38 15.22 -7.55
N SER A 227 -1.92 15.32 -8.80
CA SER A 227 -2.61 14.81 -9.99
C SER A 227 -2.86 13.30 -9.91
N HIS A 228 -2.01 12.53 -9.21
CA HIS A 228 -2.22 11.11 -9.00
C HIS A 228 -3.48 10.81 -8.19
N ALA A 229 -3.76 11.61 -7.16
CA ALA A 229 -5.00 11.50 -6.39
C ALA A 229 -6.24 11.74 -7.26
N THR A 230 -6.17 12.69 -8.22
CA THR A 230 -7.26 12.95 -9.16
C THR A 230 -7.48 11.79 -10.13
N MET A 231 -6.41 11.17 -10.63
CA MET A 231 -6.50 9.99 -11.49
C MET A 231 -7.12 8.80 -10.77
N LEU A 232 -6.70 8.53 -9.52
CA LEU A 232 -7.27 7.47 -8.70
C LEU A 232 -8.75 7.71 -8.37
N GLU A 233 -9.12 8.96 -8.06
CA GLU A 233 -10.52 9.35 -7.83
C GLU A 233 -11.38 9.07 -9.06
N GLN A 234 -10.92 9.46 -10.25
CA GLN A 234 -11.65 9.24 -11.49
C GLN A 234 -11.82 7.75 -11.77
N ALA A 235 -10.75 6.96 -11.69
CA ALA A 235 -10.80 5.52 -11.90
C ALA A 235 -11.77 4.84 -10.92
N ALA A 236 -11.74 5.21 -9.64
CA ALA A 236 -12.65 4.66 -8.65
C ALA A 236 -14.10 5.12 -8.86
N ALA A 237 -14.33 6.34 -9.34
CA ALA A 237 -15.69 6.81 -9.64
C ALA A 237 -16.35 5.98 -10.77
N ASP A 238 -15.56 5.54 -11.74
CA ASP A 238 -16.03 4.70 -12.85
C ASP A 238 -16.50 3.31 -12.37
N SER A 239 -16.04 2.84 -11.22
CA SER A 239 -16.52 1.60 -10.58
C SER A 239 -17.93 1.74 -9.96
N GLY A 240 -18.41 2.95 -9.74
CA GLY A 240 -19.68 3.24 -9.08
C GLY A 240 -19.65 3.14 -7.55
N VAL A 241 -18.50 2.98 -6.91
CA VAL A 241 -18.37 2.99 -5.45
C VAL A 241 -18.37 4.42 -4.89
N SER A 242 -18.65 4.55 -3.60
CA SER A 242 -18.46 5.83 -2.90
C SER A 242 -16.97 6.14 -2.80
N VAL A 243 -16.52 7.17 -3.49
CA VAL A 243 -15.15 7.66 -3.41
C VAL A 243 -15.13 9.06 -2.79
N ARG A 244 -14.13 9.31 -1.94
CA ARG A 244 -13.89 10.64 -1.36
C ARG A 244 -12.40 10.95 -1.49
N ARG A 245 -12.10 12.16 -1.94
CA ARG A 245 -10.74 12.70 -1.93
C ARG A 245 -10.65 13.83 -0.89
N THR A 246 -9.64 13.76 -0.04
CA THR A 246 -9.31 14.80 0.95
C THR A 246 -7.91 15.31 0.66
N MET A 247 -7.82 16.54 0.20
CA MET A 247 -6.55 17.24 0.02
C MET A 247 -6.16 17.92 1.32
N ILE A 248 -4.89 17.81 1.70
CA ILE A 248 -4.35 18.39 2.93
C ILE A 248 -3.55 19.63 2.59
N PRO A 249 -4.07 20.85 2.90
CA PRO A 249 -3.34 22.08 2.65
C PRO A 249 -1.97 22.09 3.37
N GLY A 250 -0.90 22.38 2.64
CA GLY A 250 0.46 22.38 3.16
C GLY A 250 1.04 21.00 3.47
N GLY A 251 0.28 19.93 3.29
CA GLY A 251 0.77 18.56 3.51
C GLY A 251 1.83 18.17 2.47
N ASP A 252 2.96 17.70 2.92
CA ASP A 252 4.02 17.08 2.11
C ASP A 252 3.89 15.54 2.14
N HIS A 253 4.78 14.84 1.42
CA HIS A 253 4.72 13.39 1.31
C HIS A 253 4.90 12.65 2.63
N ASN A 254 5.88 13.03 3.42
CA ASN A 254 6.31 12.30 4.62
C ASN A 254 5.59 12.79 5.89
N GLY A 255 5.30 14.09 5.98
CA GLY A 255 4.67 14.73 7.12
C GLY A 255 3.15 14.80 7.05
N ILE A 256 2.51 14.24 6.01
CA ILE A 256 1.06 14.35 5.82
C ILE A 256 0.25 13.88 7.04
N MET A 257 0.70 12.83 7.73
CA MET A 257 0.02 12.31 8.92
C MET A 257 0.31 13.10 10.20
N ASP A 258 1.18 14.12 10.16
CA ASP A 258 1.34 15.09 11.25
C ASP A 258 0.17 16.09 11.27
N HIS A 259 -0.52 16.24 10.14
CA HIS A 259 -1.73 17.06 10.07
C HIS A 259 -2.92 16.35 10.72
N ALA A 260 -3.55 17.01 11.71
CA ALA A 260 -4.75 16.48 12.35
C ALA A 260 -5.87 16.19 11.34
N ALA A 261 -6.04 17.04 10.33
CA ALA A 261 -7.05 16.88 9.30
C ALA A 261 -6.92 15.55 8.53
N ALA A 262 -5.68 15.09 8.27
CA ALA A 262 -5.44 13.80 7.61
C ALA A 262 -5.84 12.64 8.53
N ARG A 263 -5.37 12.67 9.79
CA ARG A 263 -5.73 11.63 10.77
C ARG A 263 -7.23 11.57 11.01
N ASP A 264 -7.88 12.72 11.22
CA ASP A 264 -9.31 12.79 11.47
C ASP A 264 -10.13 12.28 10.28
N ALA A 265 -9.72 12.61 9.05
CA ALA A 265 -10.38 12.12 7.84
C ALA A 265 -10.30 10.59 7.74
N THR A 266 -9.13 9.98 8.01
CA THR A 266 -8.93 8.53 7.96
C THR A 266 -9.68 7.81 9.08
N ILE A 267 -9.66 8.35 10.31
CA ILE A 267 -10.43 7.81 11.45
C ILE A 267 -11.94 7.88 11.17
N ALA A 268 -12.43 9.04 10.74
CA ALA A 268 -13.85 9.22 10.45
C ALA A 268 -14.33 8.26 9.36
N PHE A 269 -13.54 8.07 8.32
CA PHE A 269 -13.84 7.16 7.24
C PHE A 269 -13.95 5.71 7.72
N PHE A 270 -12.94 5.19 8.42
CA PHE A 270 -12.99 3.81 8.91
C PHE A 270 -14.06 3.62 9.99
N ARG A 271 -14.32 4.61 10.85
CA ARG A 271 -15.45 4.54 11.79
C ARG A 271 -16.79 4.43 11.07
N GLN A 272 -17.00 5.20 10.03
CA GLN A 272 -18.23 5.19 9.23
C GLN A 272 -18.49 3.81 8.59
N HIS A 273 -17.44 3.11 8.16
CA HIS A 273 -17.58 1.90 7.34
C HIS A 273 -17.29 0.59 8.08
N LEU A 274 -16.59 0.65 9.22
CA LEU A 274 -16.18 -0.55 9.99
C LEU A 274 -16.79 -0.61 11.38
N LEU A 275 -17.31 0.49 11.94
CA LEU A 275 -18.03 0.44 13.20
C LEU A 275 -19.53 0.41 12.88
N ARG A 276 -20.24 -0.59 13.40
CA ARG A 276 -21.70 -0.60 13.35
C ARG A 276 -22.20 0.62 14.14
N ALA A 277 -23.16 1.33 13.59
CA ALA A 277 -23.92 2.30 14.38
C ALA A 277 -24.51 1.56 15.59
N PRO A 278 -24.46 2.17 16.80
CA PRO A 278 -25.03 1.58 18.01
C PRO A 278 -26.52 1.32 17.87
#